data_8d3bbae1603e2828df40faa4203955b1
#
_entry.id   8d3bbae1603e2828df40faa4203955b1
#
_cell.length_a   1.000
_cell.length_b   1.000
_cell.length_c   1.000
_cell.angle_alpha   90.00
_cell.angle_beta   90.00
_cell.angle_gamma   90.00
#
_symmetry.space_group_name_H-M   'P 1'
#
loop_
_entity.id
_entity.type
_entity.pdbx_description
1 polymer ?
#
loop_
_entity_poly.entity_id
_entity_poly.type
_entity_poly.pdbx_seq_one_letter_code
_entity_poly.pdbx_strand_id
1 'polypeptide(L)'
;MARPTILLRDGAALRVSDTGDGLAVVFQHGLGGGEAQVAQTFPTGFRRITLECRGHGGSGIGERRPFSFEIFADDVLAAADQAGLDRFVAGGVSMGAAIALRLACRHPDRVAALVLVRPAWTFTAAPVNMQPITEVAELILDRGADRARSIFAQSETATRLYREAPDNLSSLFGYFDRSDAHTFAQVLANIAADGPGVSERDAAALRIPTLAIGNASDAVHPLSAAYTLAAVIPNGIFAEITPKALDSARHFTDLDAEISAFLHAHSNVRSLIPS
;
A
#
# COMPACT_ATOMS: atom_id res chain seq x y z
N MET A 1 23.21 5.19 4.46
CA MET A 1 21.83 5.43 3.97
C MET A 1 21.88 6.52 2.92
N ALA A 2 21.36 6.28 1.73
CA ALA A 2 21.21 7.31 0.72
C ALA A 2 20.24 8.39 1.23
N ARG A 3 20.53 9.66 0.92
CA ARG A 3 19.58 10.76 1.25
C ARG A 3 18.39 10.65 0.31
N PRO A 4 17.15 10.78 0.81
CA PRO A 4 15.98 10.79 -0.05
C PRO A 4 16.07 11.93 -1.06
N THR A 5 15.65 11.67 -2.29
CA THR A 5 15.50 12.68 -3.33
C THR A 5 14.12 13.31 -3.27
N ILE A 6 13.94 14.46 -3.93
CA ILE A 6 12.64 15.14 -4.00
C ILE A 6 12.15 15.11 -5.45
N LEU A 7 10.93 14.65 -5.61
CA LEU A 7 10.16 14.74 -6.85
C LEU A 7 9.15 15.89 -6.72
N LEU A 8 9.23 16.88 -7.59
CA LEU A 8 8.29 18.01 -7.61
C LEU A 8 7.14 17.71 -8.59
N ARG A 9 5.90 17.69 -8.08
CA ARG A 9 4.70 17.49 -8.90
C ARG A 9 3.50 18.27 -8.36
N ASP A 10 2.84 19.01 -9.23
CA ASP A 10 1.57 19.72 -8.95
C ASP A 10 1.59 20.44 -7.59
N GLY A 11 2.64 21.22 -7.35
CA GLY A 11 2.83 21.96 -6.10
C GLY A 11 3.24 21.10 -4.89
N ALA A 12 3.44 19.79 -5.05
CA ALA A 12 3.95 18.92 -3.99
C ALA A 12 5.45 18.66 -4.13
N ALA A 13 6.18 18.71 -3.00
CA ALA A 13 7.51 18.15 -2.86
C ALA A 13 7.35 16.74 -2.27
N LEU A 14 7.59 15.71 -3.07
CA LEU A 14 7.40 14.31 -2.70
C LEU A 14 8.75 13.66 -2.41
N ARG A 15 8.86 12.96 -1.28
CA ARG A 15 10.10 12.27 -0.90
C ARG A 15 10.17 10.90 -1.55
N VAL A 16 11.30 10.64 -2.20
CA VAL A 16 11.59 9.36 -2.84
C VAL A 16 12.85 8.77 -2.20
N SER A 17 12.73 7.58 -1.68
CA SER A 17 13.85 6.77 -1.19
C SER A 17 14.23 5.75 -2.25
N ASP A 18 15.52 5.69 -2.59
CA ASP A 18 16.11 4.69 -3.49
C ASP A 18 17.24 3.99 -2.72
N THR A 19 17.07 2.73 -2.42
CA THR A 19 17.94 1.98 -1.51
C THR A 19 18.21 0.57 -2.02
N GLY A 20 19.39 0.02 -1.72
CA GLY A 20 19.79 -1.32 -2.15
C GLY A 20 20.22 -1.36 -3.61
N ASP A 21 20.47 -2.56 -4.11
CA ASP A 21 21.02 -2.83 -5.43
C ASP A 21 20.31 -4.02 -6.08
N GLY A 22 20.53 -4.26 -7.37
CA GLY A 22 20.03 -5.43 -8.07
C GLY A 22 18.66 -5.24 -8.72
N LEU A 23 17.74 -6.21 -8.55
CA LEU A 23 16.40 -6.16 -9.12
C LEU A 23 15.64 -4.98 -8.56
N ALA A 24 15.15 -4.08 -9.43
CA ALA A 24 14.43 -2.88 -9.01
C ALA A 24 12.95 -3.18 -8.71
N VAL A 25 12.54 -2.81 -7.51
CA VAL A 25 11.17 -2.95 -7.01
C VAL A 25 10.65 -1.58 -6.56
N VAL A 26 9.60 -1.10 -7.18
CA VAL A 26 8.86 0.08 -6.74
C VAL A 26 7.83 -0.39 -5.73
N PHE A 27 8.11 -0.20 -4.44
CA PHE A 27 7.32 -0.76 -3.35
C PHE A 27 6.74 0.33 -2.46
N GLN A 28 5.42 0.36 -2.34
CA GLN A 28 4.69 1.45 -1.70
C GLN A 28 4.16 1.10 -0.32
N HIS A 29 4.09 2.12 0.54
CA HIS A 29 3.55 2.04 1.88
C HIS A 29 2.01 1.98 1.90
N GLY A 30 1.45 1.57 3.03
CA GLY A 30 0.02 1.64 3.33
C GLY A 30 -0.45 3.04 3.73
N LEU A 31 -1.76 3.21 3.80
CA LEU A 31 -2.39 4.46 4.24
C LEU A 31 -1.92 4.81 5.68
N GLY A 32 -1.40 6.01 5.85
CA GLY A 32 -0.77 6.48 7.10
C GLY A 32 0.67 6.01 7.32
N GLY A 33 1.20 5.16 6.44
CA GLY A 33 2.59 4.70 6.49
C GLY A 33 3.58 5.68 5.85
N GLY A 34 4.78 5.16 5.56
CA GLY A 34 5.87 5.87 4.90
C GLY A 34 7.06 4.95 4.71
N GLU A 35 8.23 5.52 4.44
CA GLU A 35 9.48 4.78 4.21
C GLU A 35 9.80 3.78 5.33
N ALA A 36 9.60 4.16 6.59
CA ALA A 36 9.89 3.28 7.73
C ALA A 36 9.04 2.00 7.73
N GLN A 37 7.77 2.08 7.32
CA GLN A 37 6.91 0.91 7.17
C GLN A 37 7.44 -0.03 6.09
N VAL A 38 7.82 0.55 4.94
CA VAL A 38 8.34 -0.24 3.82
C VAL A 38 9.68 -0.87 4.18
N ALA A 39 10.57 -0.14 4.86
CA ALA A 39 11.86 -0.67 5.32
C ALA A 39 11.71 -1.86 6.28
N GLN A 40 10.63 -1.92 7.05
CA GLN A 40 10.33 -3.04 7.94
C GLN A 40 9.70 -4.24 7.21
N THR A 41 8.97 -3.98 6.12
CA THR A 41 8.16 -4.99 5.43
C THR A 41 8.89 -5.64 4.27
N PHE A 42 9.76 -4.88 3.58
CA PHE A 42 10.41 -5.31 2.35
C PHE A 42 11.79 -5.93 2.63
N PRO A 43 12.11 -7.07 2.02
CA PRO A 43 13.38 -7.77 2.23
C PRO A 43 14.59 -6.96 1.77
N THR A 44 15.74 -7.26 2.35
CA THR A 44 17.05 -6.75 1.88
C THR A 44 17.54 -7.52 0.65
N GLY A 45 18.57 -6.98 -0.04
CA GLY A 45 19.17 -7.66 -1.21
C GLY A 45 18.55 -7.28 -2.55
N PHE A 46 17.61 -6.35 -2.58
CA PHE A 46 16.99 -5.81 -3.79
C PHE A 46 17.07 -4.27 -3.80
N ARG A 47 17.04 -3.67 -5.00
CA ARG A 47 16.91 -2.22 -5.12
C ARG A 47 15.45 -1.83 -4.93
N ARG A 48 15.16 -1.04 -3.90
CA ARG A 48 13.82 -0.60 -3.56
C ARG A 48 13.66 0.89 -3.76
N ILE A 49 12.64 1.27 -4.52
CA ILE A 49 12.19 2.65 -4.69
C ILE A 49 10.86 2.81 -3.96
N THR A 50 10.79 3.76 -3.03
CA THR A 50 9.58 4.10 -2.27
C THR A 50 9.32 5.58 -2.38
N LEU A 51 8.17 5.96 -2.91
CA LEU A 51 7.64 7.32 -2.82
C LEU A 51 6.80 7.43 -1.56
N GLU A 52 7.04 8.40 -0.70
CA GLU A 52 6.06 8.79 0.30
C GLU A 52 4.93 9.54 -0.41
N CYS A 53 3.73 8.96 -0.46
CA CYS A 53 2.58 9.54 -1.15
C CYS A 53 2.19 10.90 -0.54
N ARG A 54 1.44 11.71 -1.29
CA ARG A 54 0.95 13.03 -0.83
C ARG A 54 0.33 12.93 0.56
N GLY A 55 0.73 13.81 1.48
CA GLY A 55 0.28 13.84 2.87
C GLY A 55 0.85 12.73 3.76
N HIS A 56 1.82 11.93 3.27
CA HIS A 56 2.48 10.88 4.05
C HIS A 56 3.95 11.21 4.29
N GLY A 57 4.47 10.77 5.43
CA GLY A 57 5.87 10.95 5.80
C GLY A 57 6.30 12.42 5.71
N GLY A 58 7.35 12.69 4.93
CA GLY A 58 7.82 14.05 4.68
C GLY A 58 7.34 14.66 3.37
N SER A 59 6.37 14.04 2.68
CA SER A 59 5.82 14.54 1.42
C SER A 59 4.71 15.57 1.63
N GLY A 60 4.76 16.63 0.81
CA GLY A 60 3.70 17.64 0.77
C GLY A 60 2.40 17.11 0.18
N ILE A 61 1.31 17.87 0.35
CA ILE A 61 -0.02 17.52 -0.15
C ILE A 61 -0.25 17.95 -1.60
N GLY A 62 0.43 19.01 -2.06
CA GLY A 62 0.25 19.61 -3.39
C GLY A 62 -1.12 20.23 -3.62
N GLU A 63 -1.50 20.39 -4.88
CA GLU A 63 -2.72 21.10 -5.30
C GLU A 63 -3.82 20.17 -5.85
N ARG A 64 -3.47 18.99 -6.38
CA ARG A 64 -4.46 18.05 -6.94
C ARG A 64 -5.43 17.53 -5.88
N ARG A 65 -6.71 17.65 -6.15
CA ARG A 65 -7.83 17.21 -5.29
C ARG A 65 -9.00 16.67 -6.13
N PRO A 66 -9.82 15.74 -5.58
CA PRO A 66 -9.59 14.99 -4.33
C PRO A 66 -8.37 14.08 -4.44
N PHE A 67 -7.80 13.63 -3.30
CA PHE A 67 -6.80 12.56 -3.34
C PHE A 67 -7.41 11.28 -3.90
N SER A 68 -6.65 10.54 -4.72
CA SER A 68 -7.13 9.31 -5.35
C SER A 68 -6.00 8.34 -5.64
N PHE A 69 -6.34 7.07 -5.85
CA PHE A 69 -5.38 6.07 -6.33
C PHE A 69 -4.78 6.44 -7.68
N GLU A 70 -5.51 7.15 -8.52
CA GLU A 70 -5.01 7.66 -9.79
C GLU A 70 -3.85 8.65 -9.57
N ILE A 71 -4.06 9.67 -8.73
CA ILE A 71 -3.02 10.66 -8.42
C ILE A 71 -1.78 9.98 -7.81
N PHE A 72 -1.98 9.05 -6.88
CA PHE A 72 -0.88 8.38 -6.23
C PHE A 72 -0.13 7.45 -7.18
N ALA A 73 -0.83 6.74 -8.08
CA ALA A 73 -0.19 5.91 -9.09
C ALA A 73 0.62 6.74 -10.10
N ASP A 74 0.10 7.89 -10.54
CA ASP A 74 0.81 8.83 -11.41
C ASP A 74 2.10 9.36 -10.75
N ASP A 75 2.04 9.68 -9.46
CA ASP A 75 3.21 10.13 -8.70
C ASP A 75 4.25 9.02 -8.54
N VAL A 76 3.81 7.78 -8.29
CA VAL A 76 4.68 6.60 -8.17
C VAL A 76 5.34 6.27 -9.51
N LEU A 77 4.60 6.36 -10.61
CA LEU A 77 5.16 6.16 -11.95
C LEU A 77 6.24 7.20 -12.27
N ALA A 78 5.99 8.48 -11.92
CA ALA A 78 6.98 9.53 -12.11
C ALA A 78 8.23 9.34 -11.21
N ALA A 79 8.08 8.78 -10.01
CA ALA A 79 9.22 8.41 -9.18
C ALA A 79 10.04 7.27 -9.79
N ALA A 80 9.39 6.29 -10.43
CA ALA A 80 10.07 5.24 -11.19
C ALA A 80 10.83 5.81 -12.39
N ASP A 81 10.24 6.79 -13.11
CA ASP A 81 10.89 7.50 -14.22
C ASP A 81 12.12 8.28 -13.72
N GLN A 82 12.00 9.00 -12.59
CA GLN A 82 13.12 9.73 -11.97
C GLN A 82 14.25 8.77 -11.56
N ALA A 83 13.93 7.54 -11.15
CA ALA A 83 14.88 6.49 -10.79
C ALA A 83 15.49 5.79 -12.01
N GLY A 84 15.12 6.17 -13.24
CA GLY A 84 15.60 5.61 -14.50
C GLY A 84 15.07 4.20 -14.78
N LEU A 85 13.86 3.87 -14.32
CA LEU A 85 13.26 2.55 -14.48
C LEU A 85 12.26 2.52 -15.64
N ASP A 86 12.64 1.92 -16.76
CA ASP A 86 11.72 1.66 -17.87
C ASP A 86 10.69 0.58 -17.49
N ARG A 87 11.16 -0.47 -16.79
CA ARG A 87 10.34 -1.59 -16.32
C ARG A 87 10.78 -2.02 -14.92
N PHE A 88 9.82 -2.35 -14.05
CA PHE A 88 10.09 -2.67 -12.65
C PHE A 88 9.07 -3.68 -12.08
N VAL A 89 9.41 -4.30 -10.96
CA VAL A 89 8.43 -5.01 -10.14
C VAL A 89 7.66 -3.96 -9.34
N ALA A 90 6.33 -3.97 -9.41
CA ALA A 90 5.48 -3.10 -8.60
C ALA A 90 4.97 -3.86 -7.38
N GLY A 91 4.93 -3.21 -6.23
CA GLY A 91 4.38 -3.82 -5.03
C GLY A 91 4.04 -2.80 -3.95
N GLY A 92 3.51 -3.31 -2.85
CA GLY A 92 3.23 -2.48 -1.69
C GLY A 92 2.27 -3.13 -0.69
N VAL A 93 2.07 -2.42 0.41
CA VAL A 93 1.20 -2.82 1.52
C VAL A 93 -0.12 -2.06 1.44
N SER A 94 -1.25 -2.75 1.54
CA SER A 94 -2.59 -2.13 1.66
C SER A 94 -2.88 -1.14 0.52
N MET A 95 -2.90 0.16 0.78
CA MET A 95 -2.98 1.22 -0.23
C MET A 95 -1.90 1.05 -1.32
N GLY A 96 -0.68 0.71 -0.93
CA GLY A 96 0.42 0.45 -1.86
C GLY A 96 0.15 -0.73 -2.79
N ALA A 97 -0.52 -1.78 -2.31
CA ALA A 97 -0.95 -2.90 -3.15
C ALA A 97 -1.98 -2.46 -4.21
N ALA A 98 -2.95 -1.61 -3.83
CA ALA A 98 -3.92 -1.07 -4.76
C ALA A 98 -3.29 -0.15 -5.83
N ILE A 99 -2.29 0.67 -5.44
CA ILE A 99 -1.49 1.48 -6.37
C ILE A 99 -0.74 0.56 -7.35
N ALA A 100 -0.08 -0.49 -6.86
CA ALA A 100 0.66 -1.44 -7.70
C ALA A 100 -0.26 -2.17 -8.69
N LEU A 101 -1.44 -2.62 -8.24
CA LEU A 101 -2.44 -3.26 -9.10
C LEU A 101 -2.90 -2.30 -10.21
N ARG A 102 -3.19 -1.03 -9.87
CA ARG A 102 -3.55 0.00 -10.85
C ARG A 102 -2.43 0.20 -11.87
N LEU A 103 -1.19 0.33 -11.42
CA LEU A 103 -0.03 0.49 -12.31
C LEU A 103 0.08 -0.68 -13.29
N ALA A 104 -0.05 -1.92 -12.82
CA ALA A 104 0.02 -3.10 -13.68
C ALA A 104 -1.09 -3.14 -14.74
N CYS A 105 -2.32 -2.75 -14.37
CA CYS A 105 -3.45 -2.76 -15.30
C CYS A 105 -3.42 -1.58 -16.30
N ARG A 106 -2.93 -0.41 -15.87
CA ARG A 106 -2.93 0.81 -16.70
C ARG A 106 -1.62 1.01 -17.48
N HIS A 107 -0.53 0.43 -17.00
CA HIS A 107 0.81 0.52 -17.59
C HIS A 107 1.47 -0.86 -17.68
N PRO A 108 0.85 -1.83 -18.40
CA PRO A 108 1.31 -3.23 -18.43
C PRO A 108 2.75 -3.38 -18.97
N ASP A 109 3.21 -2.49 -19.83
CA ASP A 109 4.57 -2.49 -20.36
C ASP A 109 5.60 -2.06 -19.31
N ARG A 110 5.19 -1.34 -18.26
CA ARG A 110 6.06 -0.84 -17.20
C ARG A 110 6.20 -1.81 -16.04
N VAL A 111 5.23 -2.70 -15.83
CA VAL A 111 5.22 -3.61 -14.68
C VAL A 111 5.59 -5.02 -15.11
N ALA A 112 6.63 -5.57 -14.49
CA ALA A 112 7.19 -6.88 -14.81
C ALA A 112 6.63 -8.00 -13.93
N ALA A 113 6.32 -7.70 -12.69
CA ALA A 113 5.69 -8.59 -11.71
C ALA A 113 5.00 -7.77 -10.63
N LEU A 114 4.09 -8.40 -9.86
CA LEU A 114 3.35 -7.77 -8.75
C LEU A 114 3.63 -8.45 -7.41
N VAL A 115 3.73 -7.63 -6.35
CA VAL A 115 3.78 -8.09 -4.96
C VAL A 115 2.74 -7.31 -4.16
N LEU A 116 1.63 -7.95 -3.82
CA LEU A 116 0.46 -7.35 -3.19
C LEU A 116 0.35 -7.83 -1.73
N VAL A 117 0.84 -7.01 -0.78
CA VAL A 117 0.88 -7.36 0.64
C VAL A 117 -0.35 -6.79 1.34
N ARG A 118 -1.13 -7.68 1.98
CA ARG A 118 -2.33 -7.32 2.73
C ARG A 118 -3.22 -6.32 1.98
N PRO A 119 -3.70 -6.67 0.76
CA PRO A 119 -4.55 -5.76 -0.03
C PRO A 119 -5.87 -5.49 0.72
N ALA A 120 -6.28 -4.22 0.78
CA ALA A 120 -7.56 -3.82 1.35
C ALA A 120 -8.62 -3.56 0.27
N TRP A 121 -8.21 -3.33 -0.97
CA TRP A 121 -9.06 -3.16 -2.14
C TRP A 121 -8.79 -4.26 -3.16
N THR A 122 -9.85 -4.67 -3.85
CA THR A 122 -9.79 -5.52 -5.05
C THR A 122 -10.17 -4.71 -6.28
N PHE A 123 -11.46 -4.70 -6.65
CA PHE A 123 -11.93 -4.08 -7.90
C PHE A 123 -12.99 -3.00 -7.69
N THR A 124 -13.44 -2.79 -6.46
CA THR A 124 -14.50 -1.83 -6.12
C THR A 124 -13.96 -0.66 -5.31
N ALA A 125 -14.57 0.51 -5.49
CA ALA A 125 -14.37 1.65 -4.62
C ALA A 125 -15.13 1.46 -3.30
N ALA A 126 -14.69 2.18 -2.25
CA ALA A 126 -15.33 2.20 -0.93
C ALA A 126 -15.71 0.82 -0.38
N PRO A 127 -14.79 -0.18 -0.36
CA PRO A 127 -15.16 -1.50 0.12
C PRO A 127 -15.49 -1.46 1.62
N VAL A 128 -16.41 -2.31 2.05
CA VAL A 128 -16.97 -2.28 3.42
C VAL A 128 -15.91 -2.39 4.53
N ASN A 129 -14.80 -3.08 4.28
CA ASN A 129 -13.68 -3.18 5.22
C ASN A 129 -12.95 -1.85 5.48
N MET A 130 -13.20 -0.81 4.66
CA MET A 130 -12.66 0.53 4.86
C MET A 130 -13.53 1.40 5.77
N GLN A 131 -14.73 0.93 6.16
CA GLN A 131 -15.63 1.67 7.04
C GLN A 131 -14.99 2.16 8.35
N PRO A 132 -14.13 1.39 9.04
CA PRO A 132 -13.46 1.90 10.25
C PRO A 132 -12.54 3.12 9.98
N ILE A 133 -11.91 3.16 8.81
CA ILE A 133 -11.07 4.31 8.40
C ILE A 133 -11.94 5.52 8.07
N THR A 134 -13.07 5.30 7.40
CA THR A 134 -14.05 6.36 7.11
C THR A 134 -14.58 6.97 8.39
N GLU A 135 -14.97 6.14 9.38
CA GLU A 135 -15.45 6.60 10.69
C GLU A 135 -14.41 7.48 11.41
N VAL A 136 -13.15 7.04 11.44
CA VAL A 136 -12.06 7.83 12.04
C VAL A 136 -11.87 9.16 11.31
N ALA A 137 -11.89 9.17 9.99
CA ALA A 137 -11.73 10.39 9.19
C ALA A 137 -12.86 11.40 9.46
N GLU A 138 -14.11 10.94 9.42
CA GLU A 138 -15.30 11.76 9.69
C GLU A 138 -15.27 12.35 11.09
N LEU A 139 -14.95 11.54 12.10
CA LEU A 139 -14.83 12.01 13.48
C LEU A 139 -13.76 13.08 13.64
N ILE A 140 -12.58 12.92 13.03
CA ILE A 140 -11.49 13.91 13.09
C ILE A 140 -11.93 15.22 12.42
N LEU A 141 -12.58 15.15 11.26
CA LEU A 141 -13.03 16.32 10.49
C LEU A 141 -14.12 17.09 11.24
N ASP A 142 -15.03 16.38 11.92
CA ASP A 142 -16.17 16.98 12.62
C ASP A 142 -15.81 17.48 14.03
N ARG A 143 -14.96 16.78 14.78
CA ARG A 143 -14.74 16.99 16.22
C ARG A 143 -13.32 17.41 16.60
N GLY A 144 -12.37 17.34 15.66
CA GLY A 144 -10.93 17.44 15.95
C GLY A 144 -10.38 16.17 16.61
N ALA A 145 -9.07 15.96 16.54
CA ALA A 145 -8.42 14.69 16.86
C ALA A 145 -8.66 14.21 18.30
N ASP A 146 -8.49 15.07 19.30
CA ASP A 146 -8.60 14.69 20.72
C ASP A 146 -10.00 14.20 21.08
N ARG A 147 -11.02 14.95 20.66
CA ARG A 147 -12.42 14.59 20.93
C ARG A 147 -12.85 13.39 20.11
N ALA A 148 -12.44 13.33 18.85
CA ALA A 148 -12.69 12.20 17.95
C ALA A 148 -12.12 10.90 18.53
N ARG A 149 -10.89 10.91 19.04
CA ARG A 149 -10.26 9.78 19.71
C ARG A 149 -11.10 9.23 20.86
N SER A 150 -11.62 10.14 21.71
CA SER A 150 -12.43 9.76 22.87
C SER A 150 -13.77 9.14 22.45
N ILE A 151 -14.38 9.66 21.38
CA ILE A 151 -15.65 9.14 20.83
C ILE A 151 -15.39 7.78 20.19
N PHE A 152 -14.37 7.66 19.33
CA PHE A 152 -14.02 6.42 18.64
C PHE A 152 -13.70 5.29 19.64
N ALA A 153 -13.00 5.58 20.73
CA ALA A 153 -12.68 4.60 21.77
C ALA A 153 -13.92 3.94 22.41
N GLN A 154 -15.07 4.58 22.33
CA GLN A 154 -16.34 4.10 22.87
C GLN A 154 -17.28 3.55 21.78
N SER A 155 -16.85 3.52 20.52
CA SER A 155 -17.67 3.08 19.39
C SER A 155 -17.80 1.54 19.35
N GLU A 156 -18.84 1.07 18.68
CA GLU A 156 -19.01 -0.35 18.37
C GLU A 156 -17.88 -0.88 17.51
N THR A 157 -17.36 -0.06 16.58
CA THR A 157 -16.23 -0.39 15.73
C THR A 157 -14.99 -0.66 16.58
N ALA A 158 -14.63 0.22 17.52
CA ALA A 158 -13.48 0.01 18.39
C ALA A 158 -13.65 -1.23 19.27
N THR A 159 -14.86 -1.46 19.82
CA THR A 159 -15.18 -2.64 20.63
C THR A 159 -15.03 -3.92 19.83
N ARG A 160 -15.50 -3.96 18.60
CA ARG A 160 -15.37 -5.11 17.69
C ARG A 160 -13.91 -5.36 17.34
N LEU A 161 -13.19 -4.32 16.90
CA LEU A 161 -11.78 -4.45 16.49
C LEU A 161 -10.87 -4.86 17.67
N TYR A 162 -11.16 -4.43 18.88
CA TYR A 162 -10.41 -4.88 20.06
C TYR A 162 -10.40 -6.40 20.21
N ARG A 163 -11.49 -7.07 19.85
CA ARG A 163 -11.61 -8.53 19.95
C ARG A 163 -11.12 -9.26 18.71
N GLU A 164 -11.38 -8.72 17.53
CA GLU A 164 -11.20 -9.44 16.26
C GLU A 164 -9.90 -9.08 15.54
N ALA A 165 -9.42 -7.84 15.68
CA ALA A 165 -8.27 -7.32 14.95
C ALA A 165 -7.55 -6.18 15.72
N PRO A 166 -6.92 -6.50 16.88
CA PRO A 166 -6.32 -5.49 17.76
C PRO A 166 -5.22 -4.66 17.08
N ASP A 167 -4.49 -5.21 16.12
CA ASP A 167 -3.50 -4.47 15.33
C ASP A 167 -4.14 -3.40 14.45
N ASN A 168 -5.32 -3.68 13.88
CA ASN A 168 -6.06 -2.68 13.12
C ASN A 168 -6.53 -1.55 14.04
N LEU A 169 -7.05 -1.88 15.23
CA LEU A 169 -7.46 -0.88 16.21
C LEU A 169 -6.28 0.02 16.61
N SER A 170 -5.13 -0.56 16.90
CA SER A 170 -3.90 0.20 17.22
C SER A 170 -3.51 1.14 16.09
N SER A 171 -3.56 0.68 14.84
CA SER A 171 -3.26 1.48 13.66
C SER A 171 -4.24 2.65 13.50
N LEU A 172 -5.53 2.43 13.74
CA LEU A 172 -6.56 3.48 13.67
C LEU A 172 -6.36 4.55 14.75
N PHE A 173 -5.98 4.16 15.97
CA PHE A 173 -5.64 5.13 17.00
C PHE A 173 -4.45 6.01 16.63
N GLY A 174 -3.49 5.49 15.89
CA GLY A 174 -2.35 6.27 15.39
C GLY A 174 -2.73 7.45 14.49
N TYR A 175 -3.91 7.43 13.86
CA TYR A 175 -4.35 8.57 13.04
C TYR A 175 -4.73 9.79 13.89
N PHE A 176 -5.26 9.59 15.10
CA PHE A 176 -5.57 10.69 16.02
C PHE A 176 -4.31 11.33 16.62
N ASP A 177 -3.21 10.57 16.74
CA ASP A 177 -1.96 11.02 17.36
C ASP A 177 -1.07 11.84 16.39
N ARG A 178 -1.49 12.02 15.14
CA ARG A 178 -0.73 12.79 14.14
C ARG A 178 -0.82 14.30 14.43
N SER A 179 0.28 15.00 14.29
CA SER A 179 0.32 16.47 14.38
C SER A 179 -0.48 17.17 13.27
N ASP A 180 -0.68 16.48 12.12
CA ASP A 180 -1.43 16.95 10.96
C ASP A 180 -2.79 16.24 10.82
N ALA A 181 -3.34 15.66 11.90
CA ALA A 181 -4.51 14.78 11.89
C ALA A 181 -5.69 15.32 11.06
N HIS A 182 -6.01 16.62 11.18
CA HIS A 182 -7.13 17.22 10.43
C HIS A 182 -6.88 17.22 8.90
N THR A 183 -5.69 17.59 8.47
CA THR A 183 -5.34 17.57 7.04
C THR A 183 -5.26 16.14 6.54
N PHE A 184 -4.69 15.24 7.34
CA PHE A 184 -4.57 13.83 6.98
C PHE A 184 -5.93 13.11 6.95
N ALA A 185 -6.89 13.52 7.75
CA ALA A 185 -8.27 12.99 7.71
C ALA A 185 -8.94 13.19 6.34
N GLN A 186 -8.59 14.25 5.60
CA GLN A 186 -9.04 14.41 4.21
C GLN A 186 -8.44 13.34 3.28
N VAL A 187 -7.16 12.96 3.49
CA VAL A 187 -6.53 11.86 2.76
C VAL A 187 -7.22 10.54 3.10
N LEU A 188 -7.47 10.27 4.39
CA LEU A 188 -8.18 9.08 4.84
C LEU A 188 -9.56 8.96 4.20
N ALA A 189 -10.37 10.03 4.27
CA ALA A 189 -11.72 10.06 3.73
C ALA A 189 -11.73 9.82 2.21
N ASN A 190 -10.86 10.51 1.48
CA ASN A 190 -10.80 10.39 0.03
C ASN A 190 -10.35 9.00 -0.41
N ILE A 191 -9.28 8.45 0.18
CA ILE A 191 -8.74 7.15 -0.20
C ILE A 191 -9.66 6.01 0.25
N ALA A 192 -10.29 6.10 1.43
CA ALA A 192 -11.27 5.09 1.87
C ALA A 192 -12.49 5.03 0.95
N ALA A 193 -12.91 6.16 0.37
CA ALA A 193 -14.04 6.26 -0.56
C ALA A 193 -13.66 5.89 -2.01
N ASP A 194 -12.37 5.85 -2.33
CA ASP A 194 -11.86 5.54 -3.67
C ASP A 194 -11.54 4.03 -3.82
N GLY A 195 -11.03 3.65 -4.98
CA GLY A 195 -10.57 2.32 -5.31
C GLY A 195 -9.48 2.34 -6.38
N PRO A 196 -8.86 1.19 -6.69
CA PRO A 196 -7.76 1.14 -7.66
C PRO A 196 -8.19 1.53 -9.09
N GLY A 197 -9.48 1.68 -9.35
CA GLY A 197 -10.02 2.09 -10.65
C GLY A 197 -9.72 1.08 -11.76
N VAL A 198 -9.67 -0.21 -11.41
CA VAL A 198 -9.48 -1.34 -12.31
C VAL A 198 -10.61 -2.34 -12.10
N SER A 199 -11.01 -3.02 -13.16
CA SER A 199 -12.01 -4.08 -13.09
C SER A 199 -11.37 -5.45 -12.88
N GLU A 200 -12.18 -6.42 -12.47
CA GLU A 200 -11.79 -7.83 -12.44
C GLU A 200 -11.29 -8.30 -13.82
N ARG A 201 -11.93 -7.83 -14.90
CA ARG A 201 -11.52 -8.13 -16.29
C ARG A 201 -10.12 -7.57 -16.60
N ASP A 202 -9.79 -6.36 -16.12
CA ASP A 202 -8.45 -5.78 -16.31
C ASP A 202 -7.39 -6.64 -15.62
N ALA A 203 -7.68 -7.08 -14.38
CA ALA A 203 -6.79 -7.95 -13.62
C ALA A 203 -6.65 -9.35 -14.25
N ALA A 204 -7.75 -9.95 -14.72
CA ALA A 204 -7.75 -11.22 -15.42
C ALA A 204 -7.00 -11.17 -16.78
N ALA A 205 -6.78 -10.00 -17.34
CA ALA A 205 -5.99 -9.82 -18.56
C ALA A 205 -4.48 -9.77 -18.31
N LEU A 206 -4.03 -9.56 -17.07
CA LEU A 206 -2.61 -9.55 -16.72
C LEU A 206 -1.95 -10.90 -17.02
N ARG A 207 -0.70 -10.86 -17.48
CA ARG A 207 0.11 -12.07 -17.78
C ARG A 207 1.43 -12.10 -17.01
N ILE A 208 1.58 -11.21 -16.04
CA ILE A 208 2.78 -11.08 -15.23
C ILE A 208 2.68 -11.94 -13.96
N PRO A 209 3.79 -12.45 -13.43
CA PRO A 209 3.84 -13.11 -12.15
C PRO A 209 3.29 -12.20 -11.06
N THR A 210 2.44 -12.75 -10.18
CA THR A 210 1.83 -11.98 -9.09
C THR A 210 1.84 -12.78 -7.80
N LEU A 211 2.34 -12.18 -6.72
CA LEU A 211 2.24 -12.70 -5.36
C LEU A 211 1.25 -11.84 -4.58
N ALA A 212 0.22 -12.45 -4.01
CA ALA A 212 -0.71 -11.82 -3.10
C ALA A 212 -0.61 -12.45 -1.71
N ILE A 213 -0.23 -11.65 -0.73
CA ILE A 213 0.00 -12.07 0.65
C ILE A 213 -1.11 -11.52 1.54
N GLY A 214 -1.69 -12.38 2.37
CA GLY A 214 -2.68 -12.02 3.38
C GLY A 214 -2.45 -12.73 4.70
N ASN A 215 -3.17 -12.32 5.73
CA ASN A 215 -3.23 -13.02 7.01
C ASN A 215 -4.64 -12.99 7.60
N ALA A 216 -4.95 -13.96 8.43
CA ALA A 216 -6.18 -13.99 9.22
C ALA A 216 -6.17 -12.87 10.30
N SER A 217 -7.31 -12.65 10.95
CA SER A 217 -7.46 -11.65 12.04
C SER A 217 -7.14 -10.22 11.63
N ASP A 218 -7.52 -9.85 10.40
CA ASP A 218 -7.30 -8.52 9.83
C ASP A 218 -8.62 -8.00 9.22
N ALA A 219 -9.27 -7.12 9.93
CA ALA A 219 -10.58 -6.60 9.54
C ALA A 219 -10.51 -5.54 8.43
N VAL A 220 -9.38 -4.82 8.33
CA VAL A 220 -9.14 -3.80 7.30
C VAL A 220 -8.61 -4.45 6.01
N HIS A 221 -7.85 -5.53 6.13
CA HIS A 221 -7.27 -6.26 4.99
C HIS A 221 -7.75 -7.72 5.00
N PRO A 222 -9.02 -7.98 4.63
CA PRO A 222 -9.57 -9.33 4.73
C PRO A 222 -8.73 -10.30 3.89
N LEU A 223 -8.44 -11.48 4.46
CA LEU A 223 -7.68 -12.54 3.79
C LEU A 223 -8.23 -12.88 2.41
N SER A 224 -9.56 -12.81 2.28
CA SER A 224 -10.28 -13.02 1.02
C SER A 224 -9.87 -12.05 -0.09
N ALA A 225 -9.41 -10.83 0.23
CA ALA A 225 -8.94 -9.88 -0.79
C ALA A 225 -7.65 -10.37 -1.47
N ALA A 226 -6.68 -10.86 -0.69
CA ALA A 226 -5.46 -11.44 -1.23
C ALA A 226 -5.76 -12.72 -2.04
N TYR A 227 -6.62 -13.60 -1.51
CA TYR A 227 -7.06 -14.80 -2.21
C TYR A 227 -7.75 -14.47 -3.55
N THR A 228 -8.69 -13.51 -3.55
CA THR A 228 -9.39 -13.10 -4.77
C THR A 228 -8.43 -12.56 -5.84
N LEU A 229 -7.48 -11.71 -5.47
CA LEU A 229 -6.51 -11.18 -6.42
C LEU A 229 -5.63 -12.29 -7.00
N ALA A 230 -5.14 -13.21 -6.17
CA ALA A 230 -4.36 -14.36 -6.64
C ALA A 230 -5.18 -15.29 -7.55
N ALA A 231 -6.45 -15.49 -7.28
CA ALA A 231 -7.32 -16.38 -8.06
C ALA A 231 -7.73 -15.76 -9.41
N VAL A 232 -7.92 -14.43 -9.47
CA VAL A 232 -8.34 -13.73 -10.69
C VAL A 232 -7.18 -13.50 -11.65
N ILE A 233 -5.98 -13.21 -11.14
CA ILE A 233 -4.80 -12.98 -11.98
C ILE A 233 -4.21 -14.33 -12.40
N PRO A 234 -4.07 -14.64 -13.72
CA PRO A 234 -3.74 -16.00 -14.21
C PRO A 234 -2.43 -16.59 -13.67
N ASN A 235 -1.45 -15.78 -13.35
CA ASN A 235 -0.17 -16.19 -12.75
C ASN A 235 -0.07 -15.78 -11.28
N GLY A 236 -1.23 -15.74 -10.59
CA GLY A 236 -1.34 -15.34 -9.20
C GLY A 236 -0.98 -16.47 -8.24
N ILE A 237 -0.14 -16.15 -7.27
CA ILE A 237 0.24 -17.01 -6.16
C ILE A 237 -0.33 -16.40 -4.89
N PHE A 238 -1.06 -17.17 -4.11
CA PHE A 238 -1.54 -16.77 -2.79
C PHE A 238 -0.62 -17.32 -1.70
N ALA A 239 -0.24 -16.45 -0.76
CA ALA A 239 0.48 -16.84 0.44
C ALA A 239 -0.24 -16.31 1.69
N GLU A 240 -0.51 -17.20 2.64
CA GLU A 240 -1.01 -16.81 3.96
C GLU A 240 0.15 -16.79 4.95
N ILE A 241 0.28 -15.69 5.69
CA ILE A 241 1.34 -15.50 6.68
C ILE A 241 0.76 -15.39 8.11
N THR A 242 1.63 -15.54 9.08
CA THR A 242 1.27 -15.41 10.50
C THR A 242 0.64 -14.03 10.77
N PRO A 243 -0.54 -13.96 11.43
CA PRO A 243 -1.11 -12.68 11.87
C PRO A 243 -0.17 -11.94 12.82
N LYS A 244 -0.01 -10.63 12.61
CA LYS A 244 0.90 -9.81 13.42
C LYS A 244 0.48 -9.76 14.89
N ALA A 245 -0.83 -9.77 15.17
CA ALA A 245 -1.37 -9.82 16.52
C ALA A 245 -1.03 -11.13 17.26
N LEU A 246 -0.81 -12.22 16.54
CA LEU A 246 -0.44 -13.51 17.12
C LEU A 246 1.07 -13.60 17.41
N ASP A 247 1.89 -13.26 16.42
CA ASP A 247 3.36 -13.26 16.52
C ASP A 247 3.95 -12.24 15.54
N SER A 248 4.32 -11.08 16.05
CA SER A 248 4.86 -9.99 15.23
C SER A 248 6.21 -10.34 14.60
N ALA A 249 7.08 -11.05 15.30
CA ALA A 249 8.40 -11.43 14.77
C ALA A 249 8.23 -12.42 13.62
N ARG A 250 7.38 -13.42 13.80
CA ARG A 250 7.07 -14.41 12.78
C ARG A 250 6.40 -13.78 11.55
N HIS A 251 5.47 -12.83 11.76
CA HIS A 251 4.83 -12.07 10.68
C HIS A 251 5.85 -11.45 9.71
N PHE A 252 6.84 -10.75 10.24
CA PHE A 252 7.86 -10.12 9.39
C PHE A 252 8.84 -11.13 8.79
N THR A 253 9.13 -12.24 9.49
CA THR A 253 9.94 -13.34 8.93
C THR A 253 9.23 -14.01 7.76
N ASP A 254 7.93 -14.27 7.89
CA ASP A 254 7.12 -14.85 6.81
C ASP A 254 7.05 -13.90 5.60
N LEU A 255 6.85 -12.58 5.82
CA LEU A 255 6.88 -11.57 4.75
C LEU A 255 8.22 -11.57 4.00
N ASP A 256 9.34 -11.54 4.74
CA ASP A 256 10.67 -11.56 4.14
C ASP A 256 10.87 -12.81 3.28
N ALA A 257 10.51 -13.98 3.80
CA ALA A 257 10.66 -15.25 3.11
C ALA A 257 9.83 -15.32 1.82
N GLU A 258 8.54 -14.97 1.88
CA GLU A 258 7.63 -15.06 0.72
C GLU A 258 8.01 -14.06 -0.37
N ILE A 259 8.31 -12.80 -0.01
CA ILE A 259 8.71 -11.78 -0.96
C ILE A 259 10.07 -12.12 -1.58
N SER A 260 11.06 -12.52 -0.77
CA SER A 260 12.39 -12.90 -1.26
C SER A 260 12.34 -14.08 -2.23
N ALA A 261 11.63 -15.15 -1.85
CA ALA A 261 11.48 -16.33 -2.70
C ALA A 261 10.85 -15.98 -4.05
N PHE A 262 9.77 -15.18 -4.03
CA PHE A 262 9.10 -14.72 -5.26
C PHE A 262 10.03 -13.88 -6.14
N LEU A 263 10.72 -12.88 -5.57
CA LEU A 263 11.61 -11.99 -6.32
C LEU A 263 12.81 -12.75 -6.90
N HIS A 264 13.40 -13.71 -6.17
CA HIS A 264 14.48 -14.54 -6.69
C HIS A 264 14.02 -15.43 -7.85
N ALA A 265 12.83 -16.07 -7.73
CA ALA A 265 12.28 -16.90 -8.80
C ALA A 265 12.01 -16.09 -10.10
N HIS A 266 11.81 -14.78 -9.97
CA HIS A 266 11.50 -13.89 -11.08
C HIS A 266 12.61 -12.86 -11.38
N SER A 267 13.83 -13.05 -10.85
CA SER A 267 14.98 -12.14 -11.07
C SER A 267 15.42 -12.05 -12.54
N ASN A 268 15.16 -13.08 -13.35
CA ASN A 268 15.46 -13.11 -14.79
C ASN A 268 14.54 -12.21 -15.64
N VAL A 269 13.63 -11.46 -15.05
CA VAL A 269 12.82 -10.43 -15.74
C VAL A 269 13.70 -9.36 -16.42
N ARG A 270 14.99 -9.25 -16.05
CA ARG A 270 15.99 -8.44 -16.78
C ARG A 270 16.22 -8.88 -18.24
N SER A 271 15.97 -10.15 -18.61
CA SER A 271 16.23 -10.66 -19.95
C SER A 271 15.15 -10.33 -20.99
N LEU A 272 14.09 -9.61 -20.62
CA LEU A 272 13.02 -9.18 -21.51
C LEU A 272 13.11 -7.69 -21.90
N ILE A 273 14.25 -7.04 -21.64
CA ILE A 273 14.55 -5.70 -22.16
C ILE A 273 15.19 -5.93 -23.54
N PRO A 274 14.57 -5.46 -24.65
CA PRO A 274 15.26 -5.37 -25.92
C PRO A 274 16.44 -4.40 -25.76
N SER A 275 17.61 -4.84 -26.16
CA SER A 275 18.83 -4.03 -26.25
C SER A 275 18.66 -2.83 -27.15
#